data_57989879a4b5d05f8cc7a4fa451c43b0
#
_entry.id   57989879a4b5d05f8cc7a4fa451c43b0
#
_cell.length_a   1.000
_cell.length_b   1.000
_cell.length_c   1.000
_cell.angle_alpha   90.00
_cell.angle_beta   90.00
_cell.angle_gamma   90.00
#
_symmetry.space_group_name_H-M   'P 1'
#
loop_
_entity.id
_entity.type
_entity.pdbx_description
1 polymer ?
#
loop_
_entity_poly.entity_id
_entity_poly.type
_entity_poly.pdbx_seq_one_letter_code
_entity_poly.pdbx_strand_id
1 'polypeptide(L)'
;MFARAFPLLRPLIGVIDAEQAHDLSVRALEMLPLPACGPDDPRLAVEAFGLKFPNPVGMAAGFDKDARVPDAVLRLGFGFVEVGGVTRQPQPGNPRPRVFRLPQDEAVINRYGLNSSGMEAVRQRLAKRRRAGIVGINLGANKESVDRIGDYVALLRSLGPHAEFVTLNISSPNTPGLRDLQGRAFLEELLDRTLDARAKANLATRVLLKIAPDLDDLQLDDIVAVALRRPIDGMIVSNTTTARPESLKDKAQAKEAGGLSGRPIFRPSTVKLAKTWLRVEGRFPLIGVGGIASGADALAKIEAGANLVQLYTALIYQGPALLQEIKDTLEAAAPPEGLPAIVGRAARDWASSAC
;
A
#
# COMPACT_ATOMS: atom_id res chain seq x y z
N MET A 1 -2.95 25.53 -4.86
CA MET A 1 -1.67 26.22 -5.17
C MET A 1 -0.53 25.21 -5.35
N PHE A 2 -0.30 24.30 -4.43
CA PHE A 2 0.80 23.31 -4.47
C PHE A 2 0.72 22.37 -5.70
N ALA A 3 -0.46 21.82 -6.02
CA ALA A 3 -0.66 20.95 -7.17
C ALA A 3 -0.32 21.63 -8.52
N ARG A 4 -0.53 22.94 -8.64
CA ARG A 4 -0.20 23.72 -9.85
C ARG A 4 1.28 24.06 -9.98
N ALA A 5 2.02 24.09 -8.86
CA ALA A 5 3.46 24.39 -8.87
C ALA A 5 4.32 23.14 -9.15
N PHE A 6 3.80 21.94 -8.95
CA PHE A 6 4.55 20.69 -9.09
C PHE A 6 5.20 20.49 -10.48
N PRO A 7 4.52 20.74 -11.62
CA PRO A 7 5.14 20.60 -12.94
C PRO A 7 6.39 21.48 -13.13
N LEU A 8 6.43 22.66 -12.50
CA LEU A 8 7.58 23.58 -12.55
C LEU A 8 8.72 23.12 -11.63
N LEU A 9 8.41 22.45 -10.54
CA LEU A 9 9.39 21.96 -9.55
C LEU A 9 9.94 20.58 -9.94
N ARG A 10 9.20 19.79 -10.72
CA ARG A 10 9.56 18.41 -11.11
C ARG A 10 10.97 18.29 -11.71
N PRO A 11 11.43 19.14 -12.65
CA PRO A 11 12.79 19.05 -13.21
C PRO A 11 13.86 19.21 -12.13
N LEU A 12 13.67 20.13 -11.19
CA LEU A 12 14.60 20.37 -10.07
C LEU A 12 14.64 19.18 -9.11
N ILE A 13 13.47 18.63 -8.77
CA ILE A 13 13.35 17.42 -7.92
C ILE A 13 13.99 16.21 -8.62
N GLY A 14 13.94 16.16 -9.95
CA GLY A 14 14.52 15.10 -10.77
C GLY A 14 16.04 14.98 -10.67
N VAL A 15 16.75 16.08 -10.40
CA VAL A 15 18.22 16.11 -10.27
C VAL A 15 18.69 15.65 -8.88
N ILE A 16 17.84 15.80 -7.88
CA ILE A 16 18.16 15.39 -6.49
C ILE A 16 18.12 13.86 -6.38
N ASP A 17 18.99 13.27 -5.56
CA ASP A 17 18.91 11.84 -5.21
C ASP A 17 17.48 11.44 -4.82
N ALA A 18 17.06 10.25 -5.26
CA ALA A 18 15.67 9.82 -5.10
C ALA A 18 15.22 9.71 -3.64
N GLU A 19 16.10 9.25 -2.75
CA GLU A 19 15.79 9.13 -1.32
C GLU A 19 15.81 10.49 -0.64
N GLN A 20 16.75 11.37 -1.01
CA GLN A 20 16.78 12.74 -0.50
C GLN A 20 15.55 13.56 -0.91
N ALA A 21 15.10 13.42 -2.15
CA ALA A 21 13.87 14.08 -2.63
C ALA A 21 12.63 13.59 -1.86
N HIS A 22 12.57 12.29 -1.53
CA HIS A 22 11.53 11.74 -0.67
C HIS A 22 11.58 12.35 0.73
N ASP A 23 12.74 12.39 1.37
CA ASP A 23 12.91 12.97 2.71
C ASP A 23 12.54 14.45 2.75
N LEU A 24 12.89 15.22 1.71
CA LEU A 24 12.49 16.61 1.55
C LEU A 24 10.97 16.77 1.42
N SER A 25 10.32 15.86 0.68
CA SER A 25 8.86 15.87 0.52
C SER A 25 8.14 15.64 1.85
N VAL A 26 8.61 14.68 2.65
CA VAL A 26 8.06 14.41 3.98
C VAL A 26 8.29 15.63 4.92
N ARG A 27 9.49 16.20 4.93
CA ARG A 27 9.78 17.42 5.72
C ARG A 27 8.92 18.62 5.31
N ALA A 28 8.69 18.79 4.02
CA ALA A 28 7.81 19.84 3.53
C ALA A 28 6.38 19.66 4.04
N LEU A 29 5.86 18.43 4.05
CA LEU A 29 4.54 18.12 4.60
C LEU A 29 4.45 18.29 6.12
N GLU A 30 5.55 18.09 6.86
CA GLU A 30 5.59 18.40 8.30
C GLU A 30 5.49 19.90 8.58
N MET A 31 6.11 20.74 7.73
CA MET A 31 6.24 22.17 7.96
C MET A 31 5.08 22.99 7.38
N LEU A 32 4.44 22.49 6.31
CA LEU A 32 3.43 23.25 5.59
C LEU A 32 2.05 23.09 6.24
N PRO A 33 1.40 24.20 6.64
CA PRO A 33 0.01 24.18 7.10
C PRO A 33 -0.91 23.94 5.88
N LEU A 34 -1.21 22.69 5.56
CA LEU A 34 -2.16 22.36 4.51
C LEU A 34 -3.58 22.62 5.00
N PRO A 35 -4.40 23.36 4.25
CA PRO A 35 -5.83 23.45 4.53
C PRO A 35 -6.48 22.06 4.40
N ALA A 36 -7.58 21.86 5.11
CA ALA A 36 -8.38 20.66 4.90
C ALA A 36 -8.92 20.64 3.46
N CYS A 37 -8.89 19.47 2.83
CA CYS A 37 -9.59 19.26 1.57
C CYS A 37 -11.11 19.39 1.81
N GLY A 38 -11.86 19.88 0.82
CA GLY A 38 -13.31 19.88 0.88
C GLY A 38 -13.87 18.46 0.95
N PRO A 39 -15.19 18.30 1.25
CA PRO A 39 -15.82 17.00 1.25
C PRO A 39 -15.79 16.39 -0.16
N ASP A 40 -15.66 15.07 -0.21
CA ASP A 40 -15.78 14.30 -1.45
C ASP A 40 -17.25 14.11 -1.84
N ASP A 41 -17.52 13.79 -3.12
CA ASP A 41 -18.84 13.36 -3.55
C ASP A 41 -19.27 12.09 -2.78
N PRO A 42 -20.50 12.06 -2.22
CA PRO A 42 -20.99 10.91 -1.47
C PRO A 42 -20.95 9.57 -2.23
N ARG A 43 -21.00 9.59 -3.58
CA ARG A 43 -20.89 8.39 -4.42
C ARG A 43 -19.50 7.74 -4.39
N LEU A 44 -18.49 8.50 -3.96
CA LEU A 44 -17.12 7.98 -3.75
C LEU A 44 -16.96 7.28 -2.39
N ALA A 45 -17.91 7.44 -1.47
CA ALA A 45 -17.84 6.81 -0.17
C ALA A 45 -17.86 5.27 -0.29
N VAL A 46 -16.99 4.61 0.45
CA VAL A 46 -16.88 3.15 0.46
C VAL A 46 -16.91 2.65 1.89
N GLU A 47 -17.72 1.64 2.15
CA GLU A 47 -17.65 0.87 3.39
C GLU A 47 -16.84 -0.42 3.15
N ALA A 48 -15.74 -0.59 3.86
CA ALA A 48 -14.88 -1.75 3.79
C ALA A 48 -14.31 -2.06 5.17
N PHE A 49 -14.13 -3.33 5.51
CA PHE A 49 -13.61 -3.78 6.82
C PHE A 49 -14.43 -3.26 8.02
N GLY A 50 -15.71 -2.86 7.83
CA GLY A 50 -16.50 -2.17 8.83
C GLY A 50 -16.01 -0.74 9.15
N LEU A 51 -15.29 -0.11 8.22
CA LEU A 51 -14.85 1.30 8.26
C LEU A 51 -15.49 2.06 7.10
N LYS A 52 -15.79 3.35 7.32
CA LYS A 52 -16.34 4.23 6.29
C LYS A 52 -15.27 5.16 5.75
N PHE A 53 -14.91 4.97 4.48
CA PHE A 53 -13.93 5.77 3.76
C PHE A 53 -14.63 6.87 2.98
N PRO A 54 -14.19 8.15 3.06
CA PRO A 54 -14.81 9.25 2.33
C PRO A 54 -14.64 9.12 0.81
N ASN A 55 -13.55 8.52 0.37
CA ASN A 55 -13.28 8.12 -1.00
C ASN A 55 -12.37 6.87 -1.00
N PRO A 56 -12.27 6.09 -2.11
CA PRO A 56 -11.54 4.84 -2.14
C PRO A 56 -10.02 4.98 -2.29
N VAL A 57 -9.48 6.19 -2.39
CA VAL A 57 -8.08 6.41 -2.78
C VAL A 57 -7.20 6.60 -1.56
N GLY A 58 -6.23 5.73 -1.37
CA GLY A 58 -5.28 5.76 -0.25
C GLY A 58 -3.84 6.01 -0.67
N MET A 59 -3.05 6.57 0.27
CA MET A 59 -1.61 6.60 0.18
C MET A 59 -1.04 5.25 0.59
N ALA A 60 -0.25 4.62 -0.28
CA ALA A 60 0.36 3.32 0.02
C ALA A 60 1.50 3.43 1.04
N ALA A 61 1.72 2.35 1.80
CA ALA A 61 2.87 2.20 2.68
C ALA A 61 4.20 2.43 1.94
N GLY A 62 5.17 2.99 2.66
CA GLY A 62 6.50 3.33 2.14
C GLY A 62 6.68 4.83 1.88
N PHE A 63 5.61 5.60 1.74
CA PHE A 63 5.71 7.07 1.70
C PHE A 63 6.00 7.62 3.10
N ASP A 64 5.12 7.44 4.05
CA ASP A 64 5.36 7.84 5.44
C ASP A 64 5.76 6.61 6.28
N LYS A 65 7.06 6.29 6.31
CA LYS A 65 7.55 5.07 6.96
C LYS A 65 7.40 5.07 8.47
N ASP A 66 7.40 6.25 9.07
CA ASP A 66 7.52 6.42 10.52
C ASP A 66 6.35 7.21 11.14
N ALA A 67 5.23 7.34 10.44
CA ALA A 67 4.04 8.07 10.88
C ALA A 67 4.33 9.54 11.23
N ARG A 68 5.09 10.23 10.39
CA ARG A 68 5.47 11.63 10.55
C ARG A 68 4.39 12.58 10.04
N VAL A 69 3.72 12.23 8.93
CA VAL A 69 2.85 13.14 8.18
C VAL A 69 1.47 12.55 7.80
N PRO A 70 0.88 11.60 8.57
CA PRO A 70 -0.37 10.97 8.13
C PRO A 70 -1.50 11.98 7.99
N ASP A 71 -1.63 12.95 8.91
CA ASP A 71 -2.68 13.96 8.85
C ASP A 71 -2.46 14.97 7.70
N ALA A 72 -1.20 15.28 7.34
CA ALA A 72 -0.91 16.11 6.19
C ALA A 72 -1.28 15.40 4.88
N VAL A 73 -1.03 14.08 4.77
CA VAL A 73 -1.44 13.27 3.63
C VAL A 73 -2.97 13.22 3.49
N LEU A 74 -3.69 13.01 4.59
CA LEU A 74 -5.16 13.06 4.59
C LEU A 74 -5.69 14.43 4.12
N ARG A 75 -5.04 15.53 4.52
CA ARG A 75 -5.40 16.88 4.07
C ARG A 75 -5.15 17.12 2.58
N LEU A 76 -4.31 16.33 1.91
CA LEU A 76 -4.20 16.36 0.45
C LEU A 76 -5.45 15.82 -0.25
N GLY A 77 -6.36 15.16 0.48
CA GLY A 77 -7.60 14.60 -0.03
C GLY A 77 -7.63 13.08 -0.18
N PHE A 78 -6.62 12.36 0.33
CA PHE A 78 -6.66 10.91 0.42
C PHE A 78 -7.75 10.46 1.40
N GLY A 79 -8.52 9.44 1.03
CA GLY A 79 -9.54 8.84 1.89
C GLY A 79 -8.94 8.08 3.07
N PHE A 80 -7.71 7.60 2.93
CA PHE A 80 -6.94 6.94 3.98
C PHE A 80 -5.44 6.97 3.69
N VAL A 81 -4.63 6.65 4.69
CA VAL A 81 -3.19 6.53 4.55
C VAL A 81 -2.68 5.26 5.25
N GLU A 82 -1.73 4.56 4.63
CA GLU A 82 -1.01 3.46 5.24
C GLU A 82 0.43 3.90 5.51
N VAL A 83 0.79 4.00 6.79
CA VAL A 83 2.16 4.34 7.23
C VAL A 83 2.99 3.06 7.42
N GLY A 84 4.32 3.18 7.38
CA GLY A 84 5.22 2.03 7.58
C GLY A 84 5.90 1.58 6.25
N GLY A 85 6.58 0.40 6.14
CA GLY A 85 6.66 -0.72 7.13
C GLY A 85 7.44 -0.42 8.42
N VAL A 86 6.73 -0.56 9.49
CA VAL A 86 7.28 -0.39 10.82
C VAL A 86 7.85 -1.71 11.31
N THR A 87 9.04 -1.67 11.92
CA THR A 87 9.67 -2.83 12.55
C THR A 87 9.67 -2.69 14.07
N ARG A 88 9.76 -3.81 14.78
CA ARG A 88 9.75 -3.84 16.25
C ARG A 88 10.89 -3.02 16.84
N GLN A 89 12.12 -3.26 16.37
CA GLN A 89 13.31 -2.48 16.73
C GLN A 89 13.66 -1.50 15.61
N PRO A 90 14.28 -0.37 15.92
CA PRO A 90 14.85 0.50 14.89
C PRO A 90 15.84 -0.27 14.02
N GLN A 91 15.81 -0.02 12.71
CA GLN A 91 16.83 -0.56 11.81
C GLN A 91 17.10 0.39 10.63
N PRO A 92 18.36 0.49 10.16
CA PRO A 92 18.74 1.42 9.10
C PRO A 92 18.25 1.00 7.72
N GLY A 93 17.89 -0.27 7.54
CA GLY A 93 17.63 -0.90 6.25
C GLY A 93 18.94 -1.23 5.49
N ASN A 94 18.82 -1.42 4.18
CA ASN A 94 19.94 -1.76 3.32
C ASN A 94 20.84 -0.54 3.03
N PRO A 95 22.14 -0.74 2.66
CA PRO A 95 23.04 0.34 2.26
C PRO A 95 22.51 1.18 1.10
N ARG A 96 22.88 2.46 1.08
CA ARG A 96 22.63 3.39 -0.03
C ARG A 96 23.71 3.24 -1.14
N PRO A 97 23.37 3.52 -2.42
CA PRO A 97 22.07 3.91 -2.95
C PRO A 97 21.10 2.74 -3.00
N ARG A 98 19.84 3.00 -2.71
CA ARG A 98 18.79 1.97 -2.58
C ARG A 98 17.44 2.35 -3.18
N VAL A 99 17.40 3.48 -3.90
CA VAL A 99 16.22 3.95 -4.64
C VAL A 99 16.67 4.46 -6.01
N PHE A 100 16.06 3.95 -7.06
CA PHE A 100 16.43 4.25 -8.45
C PHE A 100 15.17 4.63 -9.22
N ARG A 101 15.15 5.82 -9.78
CA ARG A 101 14.08 6.26 -10.67
C ARG A 101 14.31 5.72 -12.08
N LEU A 102 13.22 5.33 -12.72
CA LEU A 102 13.16 4.96 -14.14
C LEU A 102 12.21 5.97 -14.82
N PRO A 103 12.70 7.17 -15.20
CA PRO A 103 11.84 8.25 -15.68
C PRO A 103 11.09 7.93 -16.96
N GLN A 104 11.71 7.19 -17.90
CA GLN A 104 11.06 6.81 -19.15
C GLN A 104 9.94 5.80 -18.98
N ASP A 105 9.96 5.07 -17.86
CA ASP A 105 8.97 4.05 -17.50
C ASP A 105 7.98 4.54 -16.44
N GLU A 106 8.12 5.77 -15.92
CA GLU A 106 7.39 6.27 -14.75
C GLU A 106 7.41 5.24 -13.59
N ALA A 107 8.59 4.73 -13.30
CA ALA A 107 8.81 3.62 -12.39
C ALA A 107 9.92 3.91 -11.37
N VAL A 108 9.97 3.10 -10.32
CA VAL A 108 11.01 3.13 -9.30
C VAL A 108 11.40 1.71 -8.93
N ILE A 109 12.70 1.46 -8.81
CA ILE A 109 13.24 0.28 -8.15
C ILE A 109 13.73 0.70 -6.77
N ASN A 110 13.32 -0.04 -5.73
CA ASN A 110 13.78 0.20 -4.38
C ASN A 110 14.24 -1.08 -3.69
N ARG A 111 15.24 -0.94 -2.80
CA ARG A 111 15.73 -1.98 -1.90
C ARG A 111 15.93 -1.45 -0.49
N TYR A 112 14.93 -0.75 0.03
CA TYR A 112 15.02 -0.12 1.35
C TYR A 112 15.36 -1.09 2.49
N GLY A 113 14.81 -2.30 2.48
CA GLY A 113 15.03 -3.29 3.55
C GLY A 113 14.34 -2.95 4.86
N LEU A 114 13.14 -2.35 4.80
CA LEU A 114 12.32 -1.95 5.95
C LEU A 114 13.09 -1.03 6.92
N ASN A 115 13.71 0.03 6.40
CA ASN A 115 14.26 1.09 7.28
C ASN A 115 13.14 1.72 8.10
N SER A 116 13.31 1.74 9.42
CA SER A 116 12.28 2.18 10.36
C SER A 116 12.90 2.77 11.62
N SER A 117 12.27 3.78 12.20
CA SER A 117 12.63 4.31 13.52
C SER A 117 12.16 3.40 14.67
N GLY A 118 11.50 2.28 14.35
CA GLY A 118 11.02 1.30 15.29
C GLY A 118 9.65 1.59 15.91
N MET A 119 9.10 0.56 16.50
CA MET A 119 7.75 0.52 17.06
C MET A 119 7.47 1.67 18.04
N GLU A 120 8.39 1.93 18.95
CA GLU A 120 8.17 2.91 20.03
C GLU A 120 8.10 4.35 19.50
N ALA A 121 9.00 4.71 18.58
CA ALA A 121 8.98 6.03 17.96
C ALA A 121 7.68 6.29 17.18
N VAL A 122 7.21 5.28 16.44
CA VAL A 122 5.95 5.35 15.69
C VAL A 122 4.75 5.41 16.64
N ARG A 123 4.73 4.61 17.71
CA ARG A 123 3.68 4.62 18.74
C ARG A 123 3.52 6.01 19.35
N GLN A 124 4.64 6.65 19.73
CA GLN A 124 4.64 7.99 20.34
C GLN A 124 4.08 9.06 19.38
N ARG A 125 4.37 8.97 18.07
CA ARG A 125 3.83 9.91 17.07
C ARG A 125 2.33 9.71 16.89
N LEU A 126 1.89 8.46 16.72
CA LEU A 126 0.48 8.14 16.54
C LEU A 126 -0.38 8.44 17.78
N ALA A 127 0.16 8.26 18.99
CA ALA A 127 -0.52 8.58 20.24
C ALA A 127 -0.81 10.09 20.40
N LYS A 128 0.01 10.95 19.80
CA LYS A 128 -0.18 12.42 19.81
C LYS A 128 -1.16 12.90 18.74
N ARG A 129 -1.57 12.04 17.83
CA ARG A 129 -2.43 12.36 16.70
C ARG A 129 -3.86 12.63 17.16
N ARG A 130 -4.55 13.60 16.53
CA ARG A 130 -5.96 13.92 16.79
C ARG A 130 -6.96 12.92 16.17
N ARG A 131 -6.48 11.85 15.52
CA ARG A 131 -7.26 10.78 14.86
C ARG A 131 -8.35 11.30 13.90
N ALA A 132 -8.02 12.32 13.12
CA ALA A 132 -8.88 12.77 12.04
C ALA A 132 -8.60 11.92 10.78
N GLY A 133 -9.55 11.05 10.40
CA GLY A 133 -9.43 10.19 9.22
C GLY A 133 -8.73 8.85 9.49
N ILE A 134 -8.77 7.97 8.49
CA ILE A 134 -8.36 6.56 8.57
C ILE A 134 -6.87 6.40 8.34
N VAL A 135 -6.17 5.81 9.30
CA VAL A 135 -4.74 5.49 9.22
C VAL A 135 -4.53 4.00 9.48
N GLY A 136 -3.92 3.34 8.51
CA GLY A 136 -3.41 1.99 8.66
C GLY A 136 -1.91 1.96 8.94
N ILE A 137 -1.42 0.86 9.49
CA ILE A 137 0.00 0.66 9.77
C ILE A 137 0.47 -0.63 9.10
N ASN A 138 1.46 -0.50 8.23
CA ASN A 138 2.16 -1.61 7.61
C ASN A 138 3.22 -2.15 8.56
N LEU A 139 3.09 -3.39 8.98
CA LEU A 139 3.95 -4.07 9.92
C LEU A 139 4.96 -4.96 9.18
N GLY A 140 6.21 -4.93 9.61
CA GLY A 140 7.26 -5.77 9.07
C GLY A 140 8.18 -6.35 10.15
N ALA A 141 8.68 -7.56 9.96
CA ALA A 141 9.66 -8.15 10.88
C ALA A 141 11.04 -7.49 10.71
N ASN A 142 11.80 -7.40 11.80
CA ASN A 142 13.19 -7.02 11.73
C ASN A 142 14.01 -8.03 10.89
N LYS A 143 15.04 -7.53 10.22
CA LYS A 143 15.91 -8.36 9.36
C LYS A 143 16.57 -9.49 10.13
N GLU A 144 17.10 -9.17 11.31
CA GLU A 144 17.84 -10.10 12.18
C GLU A 144 16.93 -10.74 13.25
N SER A 145 15.60 -10.69 13.09
CA SER A 145 14.67 -11.29 14.05
C SER A 145 14.74 -12.81 14.02
N VAL A 146 14.86 -13.42 15.19
CA VAL A 146 14.84 -14.88 15.38
C VAL A 146 13.40 -15.42 15.46
N ASP A 147 12.42 -14.59 15.89
CA ASP A 147 10.98 -14.89 15.86
C ASP A 147 10.27 -13.78 15.10
N ARG A 148 10.28 -13.87 13.76
CA ARG A 148 9.62 -12.90 12.89
C ARG A 148 8.13 -12.79 13.14
N ILE A 149 7.46 -13.90 13.44
CA ILE A 149 6.02 -13.90 13.74
C ILE A 149 5.76 -13.16 15.05
N GLY A 150 6.62 -13.37 16.06
CA GLY A 150 6.55 -12.62 17.32
C GLY A 150 6.72 -11.11 17.15
N ASP A 151 7.47 -10.65 16.14
CA ASP A 151 7.56 -9.22 15.82
C ASP A 151 6.20 -8.64 15.38
N TYR A 152 5.46 -9.35 14.50
CA TYR A 152 4.11 -8.91 14.09
C TYR A 152 3.15 -8.87 15.26
N VAL A 153 3.20 -9.86 16.15
CA VAL A 153 2.38 -9.90 17.36
C VAL A 153 2.69 -8.71 18.28
N ALA A 154 3.97 -8.42 18.51
CA ALA A 154 4.39 -7.29 19.34
C ALA A 154 3.95 -5.94 18.73
N LEU A 155 4.14 -5.79 17.42
CA LEU A 155 3.73 -4.60 16.67
C LEU A 155 2.22 -4.39 16.72
N LEU A 156 1.41 -5.45 16.50
CA LEU A 156 -0.04 -5.36 16.60
C LEU A 156 -0.49 -4.91 18.00
N ARG A 157 0.05 -5.52 19.05
CA ARG A 157 -0.32 -5.16 20.43
C ARG A 157 0.00 -3.72 20.77
N SER A 158 1.15 -3.22 20.33
CA SER A 158 1.61 -1.87 20.63
C SER A 158 0.98 -0.80 19.75
N LEU A 159 0.84 -1.05 18.45
CA LEU A 159 0.42 -0.05 17.47
C LEU A 159 -1.07 -0.14 17.12
N GLY A 160 -1.67 -1.32 17.25
CA GLY A 160 -3.09 -1.56 16.96
C GLY A 160 -4.02 -0.54 17.63
N PRO A 161 -3.87 -0.21 18.93
CA PRO A 161 -4.70 0.80 19.59
C PRO A 161 -4.66 2.20 18.93
N HIS A 162 -3.69 2.45 18.06
CA HIS A 162 -3.44 3.74 17.43
C HIS A 162 -3.78 3.79 15.93
N ALA A 163 -4.37 2.71 15.38
CA ALA A 163 -4.70 2.61 13.96
C ALA A 163 -6.06 1.96 13.74
N GLU A 164 -6.73 2.32 12.66
CA GLU A 164 -7.97 1.72 12.22
C GLU A 164 -7.76 0.32 11.63
N PHE A 165 -6.59 0.11 10.97
CA PHE A 165 -6.18 -1.22 10.50
C PHE A 165 -4.66 -1.41 10.59
N VAL A 166 -4.23 -2.65 10.63
CA VAL A 166 -2.83 -3.04 10.45
C VAL A 166 -2.70 -3.98 9.26
N THR A 167 -1.55 -3.92 8.59
CA THR A 167 -1.23 -4.79 7.46
C THR A 167 -0.06 -5.69 7.82
N LEU A 168 -0.27 -6.99 7.77
CA LEU A 168 0.82 -7.97 7.86
C LEU A 168 1.54 -8.01 6.51
N ASN A 169 2.71 -7.36 6.45
CA ASN A 169 3.49 -7.26 5.22
C ASN A 169 4.50 -8.40 5.14
N ILE A 170 4.11 -9.51 4.52
CA ILE A 170 4.93 -10.69 4.30
C ILE A 170 5.51 -10.75 2.88
N SER A 171 5.40 -9.68 2.11
CA SER A 171 5.61 -9.68 0.66
C SER A 171 6.79 -8.83 0.20
N SER A 172 7.55 -8.19 1.12
CA SER A 172 8.71 -7.38 0.74
C SER A 172 9.81 -8.24 0.11
N PRO A 173 10.29 -7.89 -1.10
CA PRO A 173 11.41 -8.61 -1.71
C PRO A 173 12.77 -8.19 -1.15
N ASN A 174 12.81 -7.16 -0.32
CA ASN A 174 14.03 -6.48 0.10
C ASN A 174 14.54 -6.93 1.48
N THR A 175 13.85 -7.87 2.10
CA THR A 175 14.23 -8.49 3.38
C THR A 175 14.36 -10.00 3.15
N PRO A 176 15.55 -10.58 3.24
CA PRO A 176 15.77 -12.01 2.99
C PRO A 176 14.84 -12.90 3.84
N GLY A 177 14.24 -13.90 3.22
CA GLY A 177 13.37 -14.87 3.88
C GLY A 177 12.01 -14.31 4.34
N LEU A 178 11.67 -13.04 4.09
CA LEU A 178 10.36 -12.51 4.51
C LEU A 178 9.22 -13.10 3.66
N ARG A 179 9.48 -13.36 2.38
CA ARG A 179 8.50 -13.99 1.49
C ARG A 179 8.22 -15.45 1.82
N ASP A 180 9.11 -16.10 2.59
CA ASP A 180 8.89 -17.48 3.05
C ASP A 180 7.67 -17.56 3.98
N LEU A 181 7.30 -16.44 4.65
CA LEU A 181 6.08 -16.32 5.45
C LEU A 181 4.78 -16.42 4.60
N GLN A 182 4.87 -16.39 3.28
CA GLN A 182 3.75 -16.67 2.38
C GLN A 182 3.54 -18.19 2.18
N GLY A 183 4.50 -19.02 2.55
CA GLY A 183 4.34 -20.47 2.58
C GLY A 183 3.26 -20.87 3.58
N ARG A 184 2.44 -21.86 3.21
CA ARG A 184 1.20 -22.24 3.92
C ARG A 184 1.37 -22.37 5.43
N ALA A 185 2.33 -23.19 5.90
CA ALA A 185 2.53 -23.45 7.32
C ALA A 185 2.91 -22.18 8.12
N PHE A 186 3.81 -21.36 7.57
CA PHE A 186 4.20 -20.09 8.19
C PHE A 186 3.06 -19.07 8.19
N LEU A 187 2.28 -19.00 7.11
CA LEU A 187 1.13 -18.11 7.03
C LEU A 187 0.04 -18.52 8.03
N GLU A 188 -0.20 -19.81 8.19
CA GLU A 188 -1.12 -20.34 9.19
C GLU A 188 -0.70 -19.92 10.60
N GLU A 189 0.55 -20.15 10.99
CA GLU A 189 1.07 -19.75 12.30
C GLU A 189 1.03 -18.22 12.49
N LEU A 190 1.43 -17.45 11.48
CA LEU A 190 1.40 -15.98 11.55
C LEU A 190 -0.03 -15.46 11.84
N LEU A 191 -1.01 -15.94 11.07
CA LEU A 191 -2.39 -15.50 11.23
C LEU A 191 -2.96 -15.97 12.58
N ASP A 192 -2.73 -17.22 12.98
CA ASP A 192 -3.21 -17.76 14.25
C ASP A 192 -2.65 -16.95 15.43
N ARG A 193 -1.33 -16.75 15.50
CA ARG A 193 -0.70 -15.98 16.59
C ARG A 193 -1.11 -14.52 16.60
N THR A 194 -1.27 -13.89 15.42
CA THR A 194 -1.64 -12.48 15.33
C THR A 194 -3.11 -12.26 15.69
N LEU A 195 -4.02 -13.09 15.18
CA LEU A 195 -5.45 -12.98 15.44
C LEU A 195 -5.78 -13.34 16.89
N ASP A 196 -5.11 -14.34 17.46
CA ASP A 196 -5.21 -14.67 18.89
C ASP A 196 -4.73 -13.49 19.78
N ALA A 197 -3.63 -12.84 19.39
CA ALA A 197 -3.14 -11.66 20.10
C ALA A 197 -4.12 -10.47 20.01
N ARG A 198 -4.77 -10.26 18.84
CA ARG A 198 -5.84 -9.28 18.66
C ARG A 198 -7.01 -9.54 19.59
N ALA A 199 -7.48 -10.79 19.63
CA ALA A 199 -8.61 -11.20 20.46
C ALA A 199 -8.30 -11.05 21.96
N LYS A 200 -7.15 -11.57 22.44
CA LYS A 200 -6.72 -11.47 23.83
C LYS A 200 -6.56 -10.04 24.32
N ALA A 201 -6.14 -9.12 23.43
CA ALA A 201 -5.99 -7.71 23.76
C ALA A 201 -7.28 -6.90 23.50
N ASN A 202 -8.36 -7.54 23.07
CA ASN A 202 -9.66 -6.92 22.73
C ASN A 202 -9.50 -5.72 21.79
N LEU A 203 -8.68 -5.86 20.74
CA LEU A 203 -8.42 -4.79 19.79
C LEU A 203 -9.48 -4.75 18.69
N ALA A 204 -10.06 -3.57 18.48
CA ALA A 204 -10.99 -3.31 17.37
C ALA A 204 -10.28 -3.14 16.01
N THR A 205 -8.95 -3.05 16.01
CA THR A 205 -8.11 -2.83 14.84
C THR A 205 -8.29 -3.95 13.83
N ARG A 206 -8.49 -3.60 12.56
CA ARG A 206 -8.62 -4.56 11.46
C ARG A 206 -7.26 -5.12 11.07
N VAL A 207 -7.22 -6.39 10.68
CA VAL A 207 -5.98 -7.09 10.27
C VAL A 207 -6.08 -7.46 8.79
N LEU A 208 -5.22 -6.85 7.98
CA LEU A 208 -5.11 -7.10 6.56
C LEU A 208 -3.81 -7.84 6.23
N LEU A 209 -3.83 -8.63 5.16
CA LEU A 209 -2.67 -9.36 4.65
C LEU A 209 -2.20 -8.75 3.33
N LYS A 210 -0.91 -8.38 3.22
CA LYS A 210 -0.34 -7.86 1.96
C LYS A 210 0.55 -8.89 1.28
N ILE A 211 0.17 -9.26 0.05
CA ILE A 211 0.82 -10.32 -0.73
C ILE A 211 1.72 -9.78 -1.85
N ALA A 212 2.63 -10.65 -2.34
CA ALA A 212 3.50 -10.34 -3.47
C ALA A 212 2.76 -10.47 -4.82
N PRO A 213 3.17 -9.72 -5.85
CA PRO A 213 2.61 -9.89 -7.19
C PRO A 213 3.16 -11.13 -7.91
N ASP A 214 4.33 -11.62 -7.49
CA ASP A 214 5.12 -12.66 -8.18
C ASP A 214 4.65 -14.09 -7.86
N LEU A 215 3.55 -14.24 -7.11
CA LEU A 215 2.97 -15.55 -6.77
C LEU A 215 2.42 -16.26 -8.02
N ASP A 216 2.63 -17.56 -8.15
CA ASP A 216 1.90 -18.39 -9.10
C ASP A 216 0.45 -18.66 -8.64
N ASP A 217 -0.33 -19.38 -9.45
CA ASP A 217 -1.73 -19.63 -9.13
C ASP A 217 -1.90 -20.60 -7.95
N LEU A 218 -1.02 -21.59 -7.79
CA LEU A 218 -1.06 -22.53 -6.66
C LEU A 218 -0.72 -21.85 -5.33
N GLN A 219 0.30 -21.00 -5.35
CA GLN A 219 0.66 -20.19 -4.18
C GLN A 219 -0.48 -19.23 -3.78
N LEU A 220 -1.15 -18.63 -4.79
CA LEU A 220 -2.30 -17.78 -4.54
C LEU A 220 -3.49 -18.56 -3.97
N ASP A 221 -3.75 -19.77 -4.48
CA ASP A 221 -4.79 -20.68 -3.96
C ASP A 221 -4.54 -21.03 -2.50
N ASP A 222 -3.30 -21.37 -2.14
CA ASP A 222 -2.91 -21.68 -0.76
C ASP A 222 -3.11 -20.47 0.17
N ILE A 223 -2.62 -19.30 -0.23
CA ILE A 223 -2.74 -18.07 0.58
C ILE A 223 -4.21 -17.72 0.81
N VAL A 224 -5.04 -17.74 -0.24
CA VAL A 224 -6.47 -17.42 -0.12
C VAL A 224 -7.19 -18.47 0.73
N ALA A 225 -6.89 -19.76 0.53
CA ALA A 225 -7.49 -20.82 1.34
C ALA A 225 -7.17 -20.68 2.84
N VAL A 226 -5.94 -20.29 3.18
CA VAL A 226 -5.55 -20.00 4.56
C VAL A 226 -6.27 -18.77 5.10
N ALA A 227 -6.32 -17.68 4.31
CA ALA A 227 -6.97 -16.44 4.68
C ALA A 227 -8.48 -16.59 4.91
N LEU A 228 -9.16 -17.40 4.08
CA LEU A 228 -10.60 -17.66 4.19
C LEU A 228 -11.00 -18.48 5.43
N ARG A 229 -10.09 -19.27 5.97
CA ARG A 229 -10.33 -20.06 7.19
C ARG A 229 -10.12 -19.28 8.48
N ARG A 230 -9.61 -18.08 8.39
CA ARG A 230 -9.24 -17.22 9.53
C ARG A 230 -9.95 -15.88 9.43
N PRO A 231 -10.34 -15.24 10.56
CA PRO A 231 -11.09 -13.99 10.55
C PRO A 231 -10.18 -12.78 10.27
N ILE A 232 -9.45 -12.78 9.13
CA ILE A 232 -8.82 -11.56 8.63
C ILE A 232 -9.88 -10.64 8.05
N ASP A 233 -9.60 -9.34 8.06
CA ASP A 233 -10.58 -8.35 7.61
C ASP A 233 -10.42 -8.00 6.14
N GLY A 234 -9.28 -8.31 5.49
CA GLY A 234 -9.07 -8.04 4.07
C GLY A 234 -7.67 -8.34 3.58
N MET A 235 -7.42 -8.08 2.29
CA MET A 235 -6.11 -8.26 1.66
C MET A 235 -5.70 -7.04 0.83
N ILE A 236 -4.38 -6.81 0.74
CA ILE A 236 -3.78 -5.80 -0.14
C ILE A 236 -3.02 -6.51 -1.26
N VAL A 237 -3.43 -6.25 -2.49
CA VAL A 237 -2.89 -6.86 -3.71
C VAL A 237 -2.42 -5.74 -4.66
N SER A 238 -1.10 -5.48 -4.76
CA SER A 238 0.02 -6.23 -4.24
C SER A 238 1.19 -5.33 -3.80
N ASN A 239 2.31 -5.95 -3.40
CA ASN A 239 3.58 -5.29 -3.19
C ASN A 239 4.30 -5.02 -4.54
N THR A 240 5.57 -4.62 -4.50
CA THR A 240 6.47 -4.48 -5.65
C THR A 240 6.94 -5.84 -6.17
N THR A 241 7.31 -5.90 -7.47
CA THR A 241 7.78 -7.12 -8.14
C THR A 241 9.30 -7.19 -8.23
N THR A 242 9.85 -8.40 -8.21
CA THR A 242 11.24 -8.65 -8.60
C THR A 242 11.40 -8.85 -10.11
N ALA A 243 10.31 -9.07 -10.82
CA ALA A 243 10.34 -9.21 -12.28
C ALA A 243 10.84 -7.92 -12.96
N ARG A 244 11.47 -8.10 -14.12
CA ARG A 244 11.96 -7.03 -14.98
C ARG A 244 11.39 -7.22 -16.38
N PRO A 245 10.23 -6.58 -16.68
CA PRO A 245 9.65 -6.67 -18.02
C PRO A 245 10.66 -6.21 -19.09
N GLU A 246 10.72 -6.91 -20.21
CA GLU A 246 11.59 -6.54 -21.34
C GLU A 246 11.23 -5.19 -21.94
N SER A 247 9.99 -4.74 -21.75
CA SER A 247 9.49 -3.44 -22.20
C SER A 247 10.07 -2.24 -21.44
N LEU A 248 10.81 -2.44 -20.35
CA LEU A 248 11.48 -1.34 -19.64
C LEU A 248 12.45 -0.62 -20.55
N LYS A 249 12.34 0.71 -20.58
CA LYS A 249 13.15 1.62 -21.42
C LYS A 249 14.45 2.02 -20.73
N ASP A 250 14.40 2.28 -19.43
CA ASP A 250 15.56 2.65 -18.59
C ASP A 250 16.45 1.44 -18.28
N LYS A 251 17.10 0.89 -19.30
CA LYS A 251 17.88 -0.37 -19.24
C LYS A 251 19.01 -0.37 -18.21
N ALA A 252 19.60 0.78 -17.91
CA ALA A 252 20.68 0.90 -16.92
C ALA A 252 20.16 0.63 -15.51
N GLN A 253 19.12 1.35 -15.09
CA GLN A 253 18.50 1.22 -13.77
C GLN A 253 17.71 -0.09 -13.63
N ALA A 254 17.17 -0.62 -14.74
CA ALA A 254 16.45 -1.89 -14.72
C ALA A 254 17.29 -3.08 -14.21
N LYS A 255 18.63 -2.99 -14.26
CA LYS A 255 19.56 -4.02 -13.73
C LYS A 255 19.68 -3.99 -12.21
N GLU A 256 19.24 -2.92 -11.55
CA GLU A 256 19.34 -2.80 -10.10
C GLU A 256 18.47 -3.85 -9.38
N ALA A 257 19.01 -4.43 -8.33
CA ALA A 257 18.26 -5.32 -7.45
C ALA A 257 17.22 -4.55 -6.64
N GLY A 258 16.09 -5.18 -6.34
CA GLY A 258 15.03 -4.60 -5.53
C GLY A 258 13.64 -4.75 -6.14
N GLY A 259 12.65 -4.19 -5.48
CA GLY A 259 11.26 -4.21 -5.95
C GLY A 259 10.98 -3.10 -6.96
N LEU A 260 10.48 -3.47 -8.14
CA LEU A 260 9.98 -2.55 -9.17
C LEU A 260 8.54 -2.13 -8.85
N SER A 261 8.26 -0.84 -8.95
CA SER A 261 6.96 -0.21 -8.79
C SER A 261 6.69 0.81 -9.92
N GLY A 262 5.49 1.34 -9.99
CA GLY A 262 5.09 2.32 -11.01
C GLY A 262 4.39 1.69 -12.20
N ARG A 263 4.26 2.42 -13.29
CA ARG A 263 3.44 2.05 -14.45
C ARG A 263 3.67 0.62 -14.99
N PRO A 264 4.90 0.09 -15.08
CA PRO A 264 5.14 -1.26 -15.60
C PRO A 264 4.45 -2.39 -14.86
N ILE A 265 4.11 -2.20 -13.56
CA ILE A 265 3.46 -3.25 -12.76
C ILE A 265 1.92 -3.14 -12.77
N PHE A 266 1.34 -2.17 -13.50
CA PHE A 266 -0.11 -2.00 -13.53
C PHE A 266 -0.83 -3.28 -13.97
N ARG A 267 -0.49 -3.79 -15.16
CA ARG A 267 -1.14 -4.98 -15.72
C ARG A 267 -0.95 -6.23 -14.83
N PRO A 268 0.28 -6.67 -14.48
CA PRO A 268 0.45 -7.87 -13.66
C PRO A 268 -0.20 -7.75 -12.28
N SER A 269 -0.19 -6.59 -11.65
CA SER A 269 -0.85 -6.39 -10.35
C SER A 269 -2.38 -6.36 -10.47
N THR A 270 -2.93 -5.92 -11.60
CA THR A 270 -4.39 -5.94 -11.86
C THR A 270 -4.89 -7.36 -12.14
N VAL A 271 -4.14 -8.13 -12.93
CA VAL A 271 -4.42 -9.56 -13.14
C VAL A 271 -4.38 -10.34 -11.81
N LYS A 272 -3.35 -10.08 -10.99
CA LYS A 272 -3.24 -10.72 -9.67
C LYS A 272 -4.41 -10.35 -8.75
N LEU A 273 -4.84 -9.08 -8.76
CA LEU A 273 -6.00 -8.60 -8.02
C LEU A 273 -7.28 -9.32 -8.46
N ALA A 274 -7.54 -9.38 -9.76
CA ALA A 274 -8.71 -10.06 -10.33
C ALA A 274 -8.74 -11.55 -9.97
N LYS A 275 -7.60 -12.23 -10.12
CA LYS A 275 -7.46 -13.64 -9.71
C LYS A 275 -7.72 -13.84 -8.21
N THR A 276 -7.29 -12.90 -7.38
CA THR A 276 -7.55 -12.92 -5.93
C THR A 276 -9.04 -12.71 -5.65
N TRP A 277 -9.67 -11.71 -6.29
CA TRP A 277 -11.08 -11.40 -6.10
C TRP A 277 -12.00 -12.58 -6.45
N LEU A 278 -11.72 -13.27 -7.58
CA LEU A 278 -12.47 -14.46 -7.98
C LEU A 278 -12.37 -15.62 -6.95
N ARG A 279 -11.25 -15.72 -6.23
CA ARG A 279 -11.04 -16.76 -5.20
C ARG A 279 -11.65 -16.39 -3.85
N VAL A 280 -11.65 -15.09 -3.53
CA VAL A 280 -12.21 -14.57 -2.27
C VAL A 280 -13.74 -14.59 -2.28
N GLU A 281 -14.36 -14.49 -3.46
CA GLU A 281 -15.84 -14.54 -3.62
C GLU A 281 -16.58 -13.53 -2.72
N GLY A 282 -16.00 -12.33 -2.53
CA GLY A 282 -16.59 -11.26 -1.73
C GLY A 282 -16.59 -11.47 -0.22
N ARG A 283 -15.93 -12.51 0.30
CA ARG A 283 -15.90 -12.80 1.75
C ARG A 283 -15.17 -11.78 2.58
N PHE A 284 -14.27 -11.03 1.97
CA PHE A 284 -13.64 -9.84 2.54
C PHE A 284 -13.21 -8.86 1.44
N PRO A 285 -13.14 -7.55 1.75
CA PRO A 285 -12.71 -6.52 0.80
C PRO A 285 -11.25 -6.62 0.41
N LEU A 286 -10.92 -6.13 -0.80
CA LEU A 286 -9.56 -6.04 -1.33
C LEU A 286 -9.13 -4.59 -1.54
N ILE A 287 -7.85 -4.30 -1.27
CA ILE A 287 -7.19 -3.05 -1.65
C ILE A 287 -6.29 -3.33 -2.86
N GLY A 288 -6.56 -2.67 -3.98
CA GLY A 288 -5.76 -2.79 -5.20
C GLY A 288 -4.57 -1.82 -5.19
N VAL A 289 -3.36 -2.35 -5.41
CA VAL A 289 -2.11 -1.55 -5.41
C VAL A 289 -1.25 -1.95 -6.59
N GLY A 290 -0.53 -0.98 -7.16
CA GLY A 290 0.50 -1.20 -8.18
C GLY A 290 0.13 -0.60 -9.53
N GLY A 291 0.95 0.35 -9.95
CA GLY A 291 0.93 0.93 -11.28
C GLY A 291 -0.17 1.95 -11.57
N ILE A 292 -1.00 2.31 -10.61
CA ILE A 292 -2.03 3.34 -10.76
C ILE A 292 -1.36 4.68 -11.05
N ALA A 293 -1.61 5.23 -12.25
CA ALA A 293 -1.02 6.47 -12.74
C ALA A 293 -2.05 7.36 -13.47
N SER A 294 -3.34 7.01 -13.39
CA SER A 294 -4.45 7.78 -13.95
C SER A 294 -5.77 7.40 -13.26
N GLY A 295 -6.82 8.20 -13.51
CA GLY A 295 -8.18 7.85 -13.09
C GLY A 295 -8.68 6.55 -13.73
N ALA A 296 -8.35 6.33 -15.01
CA ALA A 296 -8.69 5.09 -15.71
C ALA A 296 -8.02 3.85 -15.08
N ASP A 297 -6.77 3.97 -14.63
CA ASP A 297 -6.09 2.88 -13.92
C ASP A 297 -6.77 2.57 -12.59
N ALA A 298 -7.17 3.60 -11.83
CA ALA A 298 -7.88 3.42 -10.57
C ALA A 298 -9.25 2.75 -10.78
N LEU A 299 -9.99 3.19 -11.80
CA LEU A 299 -11.27 2.58 -12.18
C LEU A 299 -11.09 1.11 -12.57
N ALA A 300 -10.10 0.80 -13.42
CA ALA A 300 -9.80 -0.58 -13.82
C ALA A 300 -9.46 -1.49 -12.62
N LYS A 301 -8.78 -0.97 -11.58
CA LYS A 301 -8.55 -1.71 -10.33
C LYS A 301 -9.86 -2.01 -9.60
N ILE A 302 -10.77 -1.05 -9.53
CA ILE A 302 -12.08 -1.27 -8.90
C ILE A 302 -12.87 -2.32 -9.69
N GLU A 303 -12.91 -2.20 -11.00
CA GLU A 303 -13.58 -3.17 -11.87
C GLU A 303 -12.94 -4.56 -11.85
N ALA A 304 -11.65 -4.65 -11.52
CA ALA A 304 -10.94 -5.91 -11.32
C ALA A 304 -11.17 -6.52 -9.93
N GLY A 305 -11.88 -5.83 -9.01
CA GLY A 305 -12.26 -6.35 -7.70
C GLY A 305 -11.72 -5.62 -6.49
N ALA A 306 -11.10 -4.44 -6.66
CA ALA A 306 -10.69 -3.61 -5.53
C ALA A 306 -11.87 -2.83 -4.95
N ASN A 307 -12.09 -2.90 -3.64
CA ASN A 307 -12.98 -2.00 -2.92
C ASN A 307 -12.31 -0.63 -2.68
N LEU A 308 -11.00 -0.65 -2.47
CA LEU A 308 -10.16 0.52 -2.24
C LEU A 308 -8.90 0.39 -3.11
N VAL A 309 -8.27 1.52 -3.40
CA VAL A 309 -7.02 1.56 -4.18
C VAL A 309 -5.95 2.34 -3.42
N GLN A 310 -4.69 1.97 -3.63
CA GLN A 310 -3.54 2.71 -3.09
C GLN A 310 -2.56 3.05 -4.19
N LEU A 311 -1.94 4.24 -4.10
CA LEU A 311 -0.87 4.66 -5.00
C LEU A 311 0.27 5.33 -4.22
N TYR A 312 1.44 5.38 -4.85
CA TYR A 312 2.60 6.11 -4.36
C TYR A 312 3.50 6.57 -5.52
N THR A 313 4.07 5.64 -6.30
CA THR A 313 5.10 5.95 -7.32
C THR A 313 4.66 7.00 -8.34
N ALA A 314 3.39 6.98 -8.77
CA ALA A 314 2.86 7.93 -9.73
C ALA A 314 2.93 9.39 -9.23
N LEU A 315 2.83 9.62 -7.91
CA LEU A 315 2.96 10.97 -7.34
C LEU A 315 4.35 11.58 -7.53
N ILE A 316 5.39 10.74 -7.69
CA ILE A 316 6.76 11.21 -7.98
C ILE A 316 6.82 11.89 -9.35
N TYR A 317 6.01 11.40 -10.30
CA TYR A 317 6.02 11.84 -11.69
C TYR A 317 4.93 12.86 -12.01
N GLN A 318 3.76 12.74 -11.42
CA GLN A 318 2.58 13.55 -11.74
C GLN A 318 2.18 14.51 -10.62
N GLY A 319 2.70 14.28 -9.41
CA GLY A 319 2.40 15.13 -8.26
C GLY A 319 0.99 14.94 -7.69
N PRO A 320 0.60 15.80 -6.72
CA PRO A 320 -0.66 15.64 -6.00
C PRO A 320 -1.92 15.94 -6.83
N ALA A 321 -1.80 16.56 -8.02
CA ALA A 321 -2.93 16.79 -8.93
C ALA A 321 -3.57 15.48 -9.41
N LEU A 322 -2.79 14.40 -9.51
CA LEU A 322 -3.27 13.07 -9.86
C LEU A 322 -4.41 12.59 -8.95
N LEU A 323 -4.37 12.93 -7.66
CA LEU A 323 -5.42 12.51 -6.73
C LEU A 323 -6.80 13.09 -7.13
N GLN A 324 -6.85 14.36 -7.54
CA GLN A 324 -8.09 14.96 -7.98
C GLN A 324 -8.58 14.37 -9.31
N GLU A 325 -7.68 14.16 -10.28
CA GLU A 325 -7.98 13.47 -11.54
C GLU A 325 -8.59 12.08 -11.30
N ILE A 326 -8.01 11.30 -10.37
CA ILE A 326 -8.55 9.99 -10.02
C ILE A 326 -9.96 10.12 -9.45
N LYS A 327 -10.17 11.03 -8.50
CA LYS A 327 -11.51 11.24 -7.90
C LYS A 327 -12.53 11.68 -8.91
N ASP A 328 -12.21 12.63 -9.79
CA ASP A 328 -13.10 13.11 -10.85
C ASP A 328 -13.51 11.98 -11.81
N THR A 329 -12.54 11.11 -12.18
CA THR A 329 -12.81 9.94 -13.04
C THR A 329 -13.72 8.93 -12.34
N LEU A 330 -13.44 8.63 -11.08
CA LEU A 330 -14.24 7.66 -10.30
C LEU A 330 -15.65 8.20 -10.04
N GLU A 331 -15.79 9.48 -9.77
CA GLU A 331 -17.09 10.15 -9.62
C GLU A 331 -17.92 10.08 -10.90
N ALA A 332 -17.30 10.37 -12.05
CA ALA A 332 -17.96 10.27 -13.36
C ALA A 332 -18.39 8.84 -13.72
N ALA A 333 -17.64 7.83 -13.25
CA ALA A 333 -17.92 6.41 -13.49
C ALA A 333 -18.88 5.80 -12.47
N ALA A 334 -19.05 6.42 -11.29
CA ALA A 334 -19.87 5.90 -10.20
C ALA A 334 -21.37 5.94 -10.59
N PRO A 335 -22.07 4.78 -10.56
CA PRO A 335 -23.52 4.75 -10.72
C PRO A 335 -24.22 5.41 -9.51
N PRO A 336 -25.55 5.64 -9.57
CA PRO A 336 -26.29 6.21 -8.45
C PRO A 336 -26.12 5.45 -7.12
N GLU A 337 -25.92 4.14 -7.18
CA GLU A 337 -25.69 3.25 -6.04
C GLU A 337 -24.26 3.35 -5.49
N GLY A 338 -23.39 4.14 -6.12
CA GLY A 338 -21.99 4.35 -5.76
C GLY A 338 -21.02 3.29 -6.31
N LEU A 339 -19.74 3.50 -6.05
CA LEU A 339 -18.64 2.66 -6.55
C LEU A 339 -18.76 1.16 -6.18
N PRO A 340 -19.30 0.76 -5.02
CA PRO A 340 -19.42 -0.67 -4.69
C PRO A 340 -20.17 -1.50 -5.74
N ALA A 341 -21.08 -0.88 -6.51
CA ALA A 341 -21.88 -1.57 -7.54
C ALA A 341 -21.05 -2.02 -8.76
N ILE A 342 -19.86 -1.46 -8.96
CA ILE A 342 -18.99 -1.80 -10.10
C ILE A 342 -17.76 -2.62 -9.71
N VAL A 343 -17.61 -2.95 -8.43
CA VAL A 343 -16.48 -3.76 -7.94
C VAL A 343 -16.53 -5.15 -8.57
N GLY A 344 -15.45 -5.54 -9.23
CA GLY A 344 -15.28 -6.88 -9.82
C GLY A 344 -16.01 -7.12 -11.13
N ARG A 345 -16.69 -6.12 -11.72
CA ARG A 345 -17.46 -6.31 -12.96
C ARG A 345 -16.64 -6.79 -14.16
N ALA A 346 -15.33 -6.47 -14.19
CA ALA A 346 -14.37 -6.88 -15.23
C ALA A 346 -13.35 -7.93 -14.72
N ALA A 347 -13.57 -8.51 -13.52
CA ALA A 347 -12.57 -9.38 -12.91
C ALA A 347 -12.26 -10.62 -13.74
N ARG A 348 -13.25 -11.22 -14.43
CA ARG A 348 -13.04 -12.40 -15.29
C ARG A 348 -12.16 -12.06 -16.48
N ASP A 349 -12.38 -10.91 -17.13
CA ASP A 349 -11.62 -10.46 -18.28
C ASP A 349 -10.15 -10.17 -17.90
N TRP A 350 -9.96 -9.51 -16.76
CA TRP A 350 -8.62 -9.27 -16.22
C TRP A 350 -7.92 -10.58 -15.83
N ALA A 351 -8.59 -11.51 -15.18
CA ALA A 351 -8.00 -12.78 -14.74
C ALA A 351 -7.57 -13.68 -15.91
N SER A 352 -8.27 -13.62 -17.06
CA SER A 352 -7.93 -14.36 -18.28
C SER A 352 -6.88 -13.68 -19.15
N SER A 353 -6.56 -12.41 -18.87
CA SER A 353 -5.56 -11.67 -19.63
C SER A 353 -4.16 -12.20 -19.39
N ALA A 354 -3.36 -12.38 -20.45
CA ALA A 354 -1.94 -12.71 -20.32
C ALA A 354 -1.19 -11.58 -19.58
N CYS A 355 -0.30 -11.96 -18.67
CA CYS A 355 0.58 -11.02 -17.95
C CYS A 355 1.73 -10.55 -18.85
#